data_a9543c79839dfddb9ead0740998648ec
#
_entry.id   a9543c79839dfddb9ead0740998648ec
#
_cell.length_a   1.000
_cell.length_b   1.000
_cell.length_c   1.000
_cell.angle_alpha   90.00
_cell.angle_beta   90.00
_cell.angle_gamma   90.00
#
_symmetry.space_group_name_H-M   'P 1'
#
loop_
_entity.id
_entity.type
_entity.pdbx_description
1 polymer ?
#
loop_
_entity_poly.entity_id
_entity_poly.type
_entity_poly.pdbx_seq_one_letter_code
_entity_poly.pdbx_strand_id
1 'polypeptide(L)'
;MSIGRTYDRVPQALLVLRVTLALFFGQWGIEKFVHPELAVAIFDHFYGLLISALSSYLFGAVELLLAACLLFGVAKTVAYGALIALHGVTVVVSWRQLMHPWAAVPNHLFIASVPLLGTLIALYLLREHDVISLVPPRLYRATGSREGAARHV
;
A
#
# COMPACT_ATOMS: atom_id res chain seq x y z
N MET A 1 1.82 30.91 15.92
CA MET A 1 1.72 30.04 14.69
C MET A 1 0.33 29.43 14.71
N SER A 2 -0.56 29.82 13.80
CA SER A 2 -2.01 29.50 13.89
C SER A 2 -2.26 28.03 13.58
N ILE A 3 -2.92 27.31 14.48
CA ILE A 3 -3.33 25.90 14.34
C ILE A 3 -4.08 25.68 13.02
N GLY A 4 -4.89 26.63 12.55
CA GLY A 4 -5.62 26.53 11.28
C GLY A 4 -4.74 26.32 10.04
N ARG A 5 -3.57 26.95 9.94
CA ARG A 5 -2.65 26.80 8.79
C ARG A 5 -1.99 25.41 8.71
N THR A 6 -1.93 24.68 9.80
CA THR A 6 -1.35 23.34 9.83
C THR A 6 -2.31 22.32 9.23
N TYR A 7 -3.61 22.43 9.50
CA TYR A 7 -4.64 21.56 8.94
C TYR A 7 -4.77 21.71 7.41
N ASP A 8 -4.50 22.90 6.86
CA ASP A 8 -4.58 23.15 5.41
C ASP A 8 -3.53 22.38 4.60
N ARG A 9 -2.46 21.87 5.25
CA ARG A 9 -1.37 21.13 4.58
C ARG A 9 -1.51 19.60 4.67
N VAL A 10 -2.41 19.08 5.50
CA VAL A 10 -2.60 17.63 5.66
C VAL A 10 -2.96 16.95 4.34
N PRO A 11 -3.90 17.47 3.52
CA PRO A 11 -4.22 16.84 2.24
C PRO A 11 -3.03 16.78 1.28
N GLN A 12 -2.20 17.83 1.24
CA GLN A 12 -1.01 17.84 0.38
C GLN A 12 0.03 16.84 0.86
N ALA A 13 0.25 16.72 2.18
CA ALA A 13 1.15 15.74 2.75
C ALA A 13 0.70 14.30 2.44
N LEU A 14 -0.61 14.03 2.57
CA LEU A 14 -1.18 12.73 2.24
C LEU A 14 -1.07 12.43 0.73
N LEU A 15 -1.24 13.43 -0.14
CA LEU A 15 -1.02 13.27 -1.58
C LEU A 15 0.43 12.89 -1.88
N VAL A 16 1.42 13.55 -1.26
CA VAL A 16 2.84 13.22 -1.44
C VAL A 16 3.12 11.77 -1.02
N LEU A 17 2.61 11.36 0.15
CA LEU A 17 2.76 9.99 0.62
C LEU A 17 2.13 8.97 -0.33
N ARG A 18 0.94 9.26 -0.87
CA ARG A 18 0.27 8.40 -1.85
C ARG A 18 1.09 8.25 -3.13
N VAL A 19 1.56 9.37 -3.68
CA VAL A 19 2.34 9.34 -4.93
C VAL A 19 3.62 8.53 -4.74
N THR A 20 4.36 8.77 -3.68
CA THR A 20 5.63 8.05 -3.42
C THR A 20 5.41 6.57 -3.17
N LEU A 21 4.37 6.19 -2.41
CA LEU A 21 4.00 4.79 -2.19
C LEU A 21 3.48 4.12 -3.48
N ALA A 22 2.69 4.85 -4.28
CA ALA A 22 2.21 4.31 -5.57
C ALA A 22 3.36 4.03 -6.53
N LEU A 23 4.38 4.88 -6.57
CA LEU A 23 5.61 4.63 -7.34
C LEU A 23 6.36 3.40 -6.81
N PHE A 24 6.47 3.25 -5.49
CA PHE A 24 7.11 2.10 -4.88
C PHE A 24 6.39 0.79 -5.25
N PHE A 25 5.10 0.67 -4.98
CA PHE A 25 4.33 -0.54 -5.31
C PHE A 25 4.18 -0.75 -6.82
N GLY A 26 4.08 0.33 -7.60
CA GLY A 26 4.06 0.27 -9.06
C GLY A 26 5.34 -0.35 -9.62
N GLN A 27 6.50 0.01 -9.11
CA GLN A 27 7.78 -0.58 -9.50
C GLN A 27 7.81 -2.10 -9.23
N TRP A 28 7.41 -2.51 -8.03
CA TRP A 28 7.34 -3.94 -7.68
C TRP A 28 6.29 -4.71 -8.49
N GLY A 29 5.16 -4.07 -8.80
CA GLY A 29 4.14 -4.66 -9.67
C GLY A 29 4.65 -4.87 -11.09
N ILE A 30 5.33 -3.87 -11.69
CA ILE A 30 5.93 -3.96 -13.03
C ILE A 30 7.00 -5.04 -13.10
N GLU A 31 7.87 -5.14 -12.08
CA GLU A 31 8.94 -6.13 -12.03
C GLU A 31 8.40 -7.56 -12.20
N LYS A 32 7.25 -7.87 -11.64
CA LYS A 32 6.61 -9.18 -11.76
C LYS A 32 6.22 -9.57 -13.19
N PHE A 33 6.12 -8.59 -14.09
CA PHE A 33 5.89 -8.82 -15.54
C PHE A 33 7.19 -8.87 -16.32
N VAL A 34 8.15 -8.02 -15.96
CA VAL A 34 9.42 -7.89 -16.69
C VAL A 34 10.39 -9.01 -16.30
N HIS A 35 10.39 -9.38 -15.02
CA HIS A 35 11.28 -10.38 -14.42
C HIS A 35 10.50 -11.35 -13.51
N PRO A 36 9.57 -12.17 -14.06
CA PRO A 36 8.76 -13.09 -13.25
C PRO A 36 9.60 -14.11 -12.48
N GLU A 37 10.78 -14.46 -12.99
CA GLU A 37 11.73 -15.34 -12.33
C GLU A 37 12.24 -14.81 -10.98
N LEU A 38 12.38 -13.49 -10.83
CA LEU A 38 12.74 -12.87 -9.54
C LEU A 38 11.62 -13.04 -8.51
N ALA A 39 10.37 -12.85 -8.92
CA ALA A 39 9.23 -13.08 -8.03
C ALA A 39 9.17 -14.55 -7.59
N VAL A 40 9.37 -15.50 -8.50
CA VAL A 40 9.42 -16.94 -8.18
C VAL A 40 10.52 -17.22 -7.14
N ALA A 41 11.73 -16.69 -7.35
CA ALA A 41 12.85 -16.84 -6.42
C ALA A 41 12.57 -16.21 -5.03
N ILE A 42 11.92 -15.04 -5.00
CA ILE A 42 11.53 -14.36 -3.76
C ILE A 42 10.50 -15.20 -2.99
N PHE A 43 9.48 -15.72 -3.68
CA PHE A 43 8.46 -16.55 -3.04
C PHE A 43 9.04 -17.86 -2.50
N ASP A 44 9.94 -18.52 -3.23
CA ASP A 44 10.64 -19.70 -2.75
C ASP A 44 11.48 -19.37 -1.51
N HIS A 45 12.33 -18.34 -1.60
CA HIS A 45 13.27 -18.00 -0.54
C HIS A 45 12.60 -17.50 0.76
N PHE A 46 11.60 -16.61 0.66
CA PHE A 46 11.02 -15.96 1.84
C PHE A 46 9.74 -16.63 2.35
N TYR A 47 8.97 -17.25 1.46
CA TYR A 47 7.68 -17.85 1.80
C TYR A 47 7.71 -19.38 1.77
N GLY A 48 8.77 -19.98 1.22
CA GLY A 48 8.85 -21.42 1.02
C GLY A 48 7.80 -21.95 0.03
N LEU A 49 7.37 -21.10 -0.91
CA LEU A 49 6.32 -21.40 -1.88
C LEU A 49 6.86 -21.33 -3.30
N LEU A 50 6.79 -22.45 -4.02
CA LEU A 50 7.09 -22.51 -5.44
C LEU A 50 5.87 -22.01 -6.21
N ILE A 51 5.96 -20.81 -6.78
CA ILE A 51 4.92 -20.25 -7.63
C ILE A 51 5.28 -20.35 -9.13
N SER A 52 4.29 -20.30 -10.01
CA SER A 52 4.50 -20.24 -11.46
C SER A 52 4.69 -18.80 -11.93
N ALA A 53 5.22 -18.63 -13.16
CA ALA A 53 5.26 -17.31 -13.81
C ALA A 53 3.86 -16.69 -13.95
N LEU A 54 2.83 -17.51 -14.22
CA LEU A 54 1.45 -17.02 -14.25
C LEU A 54 1.00 -16.45 -12.92
N SER A 55 1.37 -17.10 -11.80
CA SER A 55 1.09 -16.58 -10.46
C SER A 55 1.80 -15.24 -10.22
N SER A 56 3.05 -15.09 -10.70
CA SER A 56 3.77 -13.82 -10.65
C SER A 56 3.00 -12.71 -11.36
N TYR A 57 2.50 -12.94 -12.56
CA TYR A 57 1.70 -11.96 -13.31
C TYR A 57 0.41 -11.58 -12.59
N LEU A 58 -0.28 -12.55 -11.97
CA LEU A 58 -1.50 -12.27 -11.20
C LEU A 58 -1.20 -11.39 -9.98
N PHE A 59 -0.14 -11.69 -9.22
CA PHE A 59 0.31 -10.84 -8.10
C PHE A 59 0.72 -9.45 -8.58
N GLY A 60 1.44 -9.36 -9.70
CA GLY A 60 1.81 -8.09 -10.33
C GLY A 60 0.57 -7.25 -10.72
N ALA A 61 -0.44 -7.88 -11.34
CA ALA A 61 -1.68 -7.20 -11.72
C ALA A 61 -2.44 -6.65 -10.49
N VAL A 62 -2.56 -7.44 -9.42
CA VAL A 62 -3.19 -6.99 -8.17
C VAL A 62 -2.41 -5.82 -7.57
N GLU A 63 -1.09 -5.91 -7.52
CA GLU A 63 -0.24 -4.86 -6.96
C GLU A 63 -0.31 -3.56 -7.76
N LEU A 64 -0.31 -3.63 -9.10
CA LEU A 64 -0.51 -2.47 -9.97
C LEU A 64 -1.89 -1.85 -9.81
N LEU A 65 -2.94 -2.67 -9.65
CA LEU A 65 -4.28 -2.17 -9.36
C LEU A 65 -4.33 -1.42 -8.02
N LEU A 66 -3.71 -1.97 -6.98
CA LEU A 66 -3.64 -1.32 -5.68
C LEU A 66 -2.80 -0.04 -5.73
N ALA A 67 -1.68 -0.05 -6.45
CA ALA A 67 -0.86 1.14 -6.69
C ALA A 67 -1.64 2.23 -7.43
N ALA A 68 -2.44 1.87 -8.43
CA ALA A 68 -3.32 2.81 -9.13
C ALA A 68 -4.42 3.36 -8.21
N CYS A 69 -5.07 2.50 -7.41
CA CYS A 69 -6.05 2.94 -6.40
C CYS A 69 -5.43 3.93 -5.40
N LEU A 70 -4.20 3.66 -4.96
CA LEU A 70 -3.43 4.53 -4.07
C LEU A 70 -3.13 5.86 -4.74
N LEU A 71 -2.60 5.87 -5.97
CA LEU A 71 -2.24 7.06 -6.74
C LEU A 71 -3.45 7.98 -6.93
N PHE A 72 -4.56 7.43 -7.37
CA PHE A 72 -5.77 8.19 -7.67
C PHE A 72 -6.66 8.46 -6.44
N GLY A 73 -6.34 7.88 -5.28
CA GLY A 73 -7.08 8.05 -4.04
C GLY A 73 -8.49 7.45 -4.10
N VAL A 74 -8.66 6.33 -4.79
CA VAL A 74 -9.94 5.61 -4.89
C VAL A 74 -9.97 4.39 -4.00
N ALA A 75 -11.14 3.95 -3.56
CA ALA A 75 -11.34 2.78 -2.69
C ALA A 75 -10.39 2.74 -1.47
N LYS A 76 -10.11 3.88 -0.85
CA LYS A 76 -9.05 4.12 0.13
C LYS A 76 -9.02 3.09 1.26
N THR A 77 -10.17 2.78 1.85
CA THR A 77 -10.26 1.81 2.97
C THR A 77 -9.78 0.43 2.52
N VAL A 78 -10.22 -0.04 1.35
CA VAL A 78 -9.85 -1.37 0.82
C VAL A 78 -8.41 -1.36 0.32
N ALA A 79 -8.04 -0.37 -0.51
CA ALA A 79 -6.71 -0.32 -1.12
C ALA A 79 -5.60 -0.15 -0.08
N TYR A 80 -5.77 0.78 0.88
CA TYR A 80 -4.76 1.01 1.92
C TYR A 80 -4.68 -0.19 2.88
N GLY A 81 -5.83 -0.78 3.26
CA GLY A 81 -5.88 -1.98 4.09
C GLY A 81 -5.22 -3.19 3.40
N ALA A 82 -5.48 -3.41 2.11
CA ALA A 82 -4.86 -4.48 1.34
C ALA A 82 -3.34 -4.29 1.21
N LEU A 83 -2.87 -3.05 0.98
CA LEU A 83 -1.43 -2.75 0.94
C LEU A 83 -0.75 -2.94 2.30
N ILE A 84 -1.41 -2.57 3.40
CA ILE A 84 -0.92 -2.85 4.76
C ILE A 84 -0.78 -4.36 4.97
N ALA A 85 -1.79 -5.16 4.59
CA ALA A 85 -1.75 -6.60 4.73
C ALA A 85 -0.63 -7.21 3.86
N LEU A 86 -0.56 -6.84 2.59
CA LEU A 86 0.45 -7.32 1.65
C LEU A 86 1.87 -6.99 2.13
N HIS A 87 2.12 -5.72 2.45
CA HIS A 87 3.46 -5.29 2.89
C HIS A 87 3.78 -5.77 4.31
N GLY A 88 2.78 -5.88 5.18
CA GLY A 88 2.93 -6.45 6.52
C GLY A 88 3.40 -7.90 6.48
N VAL A 89 2.85 -8.72 5.58
CA VAL A 89 3.33 -10.08 5.35
C VAL A 89 4.78 -10.07 4.89
N THR A 90 5.15 -9.18 3.95
CA THR A 90 6.55 -9.03 3.50
C THR A 90 7.49 -8.70 4.67
N VAL A 91 7.11 -7.78 5.56
CA VAL A 91 7.89 -7.44 6.76
C VAL A 91 8.05 -8.67 7.67
N VAL A 92 6.97 -9.42 7.89
CA VAL A 92 7.00 -10.60 8.76
C VAL A 92 7.90 -11.69 8.18
N VAL A 93 7.80 -12.03 6.90
CA VAL A 93 8.61 -13.11 6.32
C VAL A 93 10.09 -12.74 6.20
N SER A 94 10.41 -11.45 6.09
CA SER A 94 11.78 -10.93 6.06
C SER A 94 12.37 -10.60 7.45
N TRP A 95 11.73 -11.07 8.53
CA TRP A 95 12.15 -10.74 9.91
C TRP A 95 13.61 -11.10 10.21
N ARG A 96 14.13 -12.18 9.62
CA ARG A 96 15.53 -12.60 9.81
C ARG A 96 16.50 -11.56 9.29
N GLN A 97 16.24 -10.99 8.11
CA GLN A 97 17.03 -9.93 7.49
C GLN A 97 16.95 -8.63 8.31
N LEU A 98 15.78 -8.35 8.91
CA LEU A 98 15.59 -7.21 9.80
C LEU A 98 16.38 -7.35 11.10
N MET A 99 16.44 -8.56 11.68
CA MET A 99 17.18 -8.82 12.93
C MET A 99 18.70 -8.94 12.74
N HIS A 100 19.16 -9.21 11.52
CA HIS A 100 20.57 -9.36 11.19
C HIS A 100 21.03 -8.38 10.10
N PRO A 101 20.91 -7.04 10.32
CA PRO A 101 21.23 -6.05 9.30
C PRO A 101 22.70 -6.04 8.89
N TRP A 102 23.59 -6.50 9.77
CA TRP A 102 25.06 -6.54 9.60
C TRP A 102 25.57 -7.94 9.27
N ALA A 103 24.78 -8.77 8.59
CA ALA A 103 25.22 -10.08 8.10
C ALA A 103 26.36 -9.96 7.06
N ALA A 104 27.02 -11.08 6.73
CA ALA A 104 28.09 -11.10 5.74
C ALA A 104 27.66 -10.55 4.37
N VAL A 105 26.40 -10.79 3.97
CA VAL A 105 25.71 -10.06 2.92
C VAL A 105 24.84 -9.01 3.61
N PRO A 106 25.12 -7.70 3.41
CA PRO A 106 24.42 -6.65 4.14
C PRO A 106 22.92 -6.62 3.87
N ASN A 107 22.12 -6.73 4.93
CA ASN A 107 20.65 -6.74 4.90
C ASN A 107 20.02 -5.40 5.34
N HIS A 108 20.82 -4.37 5.58
CA HIS A 108 20.34 -3.12 6.17
C HIS A 108 19.28 -2.39 5.33
N LEU A 109 19.17 -2.66 4.03
CA LEU A 109 18.10 -2.10 3.19
C LEU A 109 16.72 -2.65 3.56
N PHE A 110 16.62 -3.84 4.17
CA PHE A 110 15.34 -4.39 4.61
C PHE A 110 14.68 -3.53 5.69
N ILE A 111 15.45 -2.77 6.48
CA ILE A 111 14.89 -1.87 7.50
C ILE A 111 13.96 -0.81 6.92
N ALA A 112 14.12 -0.45 5.64
CA ALA A 112 13.25 0.51 4.94
C ALA A 112 11.79 0.02 4.86
N SER A 113 11.56 -1.29 4.95
CA SER A 113 10.20 -1.87 4.96
C SER A 113 9.38 -1.45 6.18
N VAL A 114 10.04 -1.19 7.32
CA VAL A 114 9.36 -0.81 8.57
C VAL A 114 8.75 0.59 8.50
N PRO A 115 9.49 1.67 8.16
CA PRO A 115 8.89 2.99 7.99
C PRO A 115 7.88 3.04 6.84
N LEU A 116 8.03 2.22 5.81
CA LEU A 116 7.09 2.12 4.71
C LEU A 116 5.75 1.55 5.19
N LEU A 117 5.77 0.49 6.02
CA LEU A 117 4.58 -0.04 6.67
C LEU A 117 3.94 1.01 7.59
N GLY A 118 4.74 1.73 8.38
CA GLY A 118 4.26 2.83 9.22
C GLY A 118 3.58 3.93 8.42
N THR A 119 4.11 4.26 7.25
CA THR A 119 3.50 5.25 6.33
C THR A 119 2.16 4.78 5.77
N LEU A 120 2.03 3.51 5.41
CA LEU A 120 0.74 2.92 4.98
C LEU A 120 -0.30 2.97 6.10
N ILE A 121 0.10 2.63 7.34
CA ILE A 121 -0.78 2.71 8.51
C ILE A 121 -1.21 4.17 8.76
N ALA A 122 -0.30 5.13 8.69
CA ALA A 122 -0.61 6.54 8.84
C ALA A 122 -1.61 7.02 7.78
N LEU A 123 -1.42 6.65 6.51
CA LEU A 123 -2.35 6.93 5.43
C LEU A 123 -3.74 6.32 5.70
N TYR A 124 -3.79 5.08 6.17
CA TYR A 124 -5.06 4.43 6.50
C TYR A 124 -5.80 5.14 7.63
N LEU A 125 -5.09 5.53 8.69
CA LEU A 125 -5.68 6.26 9.82
C LEU A 125 -6.17 7.65 9.42
N LEU A 126 -5.47 8.32 8.52
CA LEU A 126 -5.79 9.68 8.06
C LEU A 126 -6.61 9.72 6.78
N ARG A 127 -7.11 8.59 6.28
CA ARG A 127 -7.81 8.47 4.99
C ARG A 127 -9.02 9.42 4.82
N GLU A 128 -9.68 9.79 5.91
CA GLU A 128 -10.80 10.71 5.89
C GLU A 128 -10.37 12.18 5.59
N HIS A 129 -9.11 12.52 5.89
CA HIS A 129 -8.49 13.82 5.61
C HIS A 129 -7.84 13.88 4.23
N ASP A 130 -7.77 12.74 3.53
CA ASP A 130 -7.20 12.60 2.19
C ASP A 130 -8.25 13.01 1.14
N VAL A 131 -8.49 14.32 1.01
CA VAL A 131 -9.55 14.88 0.16
C VAL A 131 -9.11 15.15 -1.28
N ILE A 132 -7.81 15.12 -1.60
CA ILE A 132 -7.28 15.29 -2.96
C ILE A 132 -7.33 13.93 -3.67
N SER A 133 -8.45 13.63 -4.33
CA SER A 133 -8.67 12.35 -5.00
C SER A 133 -9.56 12.50 -6.23
N LEU A 134 -9.50 11.54 -7.17
CA LEU A 134 -10.37 11.54 -8.35
C LEU A 134 -11.86 11.38 -8.02
N VAL A 135 -12.17 10.70 -6.91
CA VAL A 135 -13.55 10.57 -6.43
C VAL A 135 -13.76 11.54 -5.27
N PRO A 136 -14.48 12.63 -5.47
CA PRO A 136 -14.71 13.62 -4.42
C PRO A 136 -15.52 13.01 -3.25
N PRO A 137 -15.26 13.44 -2.01
CA PRO A 137 -15.87 12.88 -0.79
C PRO A 137 -17.41 12.91 -0.75
N ARG A 138 -18.03 13.77 -1.55
CA ARG A 138 -19.49 13.95 -1.60
C ARG A 138 -20.23 12.73 -2.17
N LEU A 139 -19.63 11.95 -3.05
CA LEU A 139 -20.25 10.74 -3.62
C LEU A 139 -20.24 9.57 -2.64
N TYR A 140 -19.29 9.51 -1.74
CA TYR A 140 -19.22 8.47 -0.70
C TYR A 140 -20.32 8.63 0.37
N ARG A 141 -20.70 9.86 0.74
CA ARG A 141 -21.81 10.14 1.68
C ARG A 141 -23.18 9.77 1.11
N ALA A 142 -23.38 9.90 -0.20
CA ALA A 142 -24.67 9.63 -0.83
C ALA A 142 -25.03 8.13 -0.90
N THR A 143 -24.02 7.23 -0.95
CA THR A 143 -24.23 5.77 -0.94
C THR A 143 -24.51 5.23 0.46
N GLY A 144 -23.85 5.75 1.49
CA GLY A 144 -24.05 5.30 2.89
C GLY A 144 -25.39 5.73 3.51
N SER A 145 -25.99 6.86 3.06
CA SER A 145 -27.28 7.33 3.59
C SER A 145 -28.50 6.58 3.01
N ARG A 146 -28.35 5.89 1.87
CA ARG A 146 -29.43 5.08 1.28
C ARG A 146 -29.62 3.73 1.97
N GLU A 147 -28.55 3.14 2.52
CA GLU A 147 -28.63 1.87 3.26
C GLU A 147 -29.23 2.04 4.68
N GLY A 148 -29.04 3.21 5.30
CA GLY A 148 -29.62 3.50 6.63
C GLY A 148 -31.13 3.73 6.59
N ALA A 149 -31.65 4.31 5.50
CA ALA A 149 -33.09 4.60 5.36
C ALA A 149 -33.95 3.36 5.07
N ALA A 150 -33.37 2.27 4.56
CA ALA A 150 -34.10 1.04 4.24
C ALA A 150 -34.29 0.09 5.45
N ARG A 151 -33.72 0.39 6.61
CA ARG A 151 -33.82 -0.47 7.83
C ARG A 151 -34.85 0.01 8.86
N HIS A 152 -35.62 1.05 8.56
CA HIS A 152 -36.63 1.61 9.45
C HIS A 152 -38.03 1.66 8.82
N VAL A 153 -38.38 0.72 7.93
CA VAL A 153 -39.73 0.50 7.43
C VAL A 153 -40.18 -0.93 7.74
#